data_5f7f87d3c37b72d6208f88c3eeac8ea7
#
_entry.id   5f7f87d3c37b72d6208f88c3eeac8ea7
#
_cell.length_a   1.000
_cell.length_b   1.000
_cell.length_c   1.000
_cell.angle_alpha   90.00
_cell.angle_beta   90.00
_cell.angle_gamma   90.00
#
_symmetry.space_group_name_H-M   'P 1'
#
loop_
_entity.id
_entity.type
_entity.pdbx_description
1 polymer ?
#
loop_
_entity_poly.entity_id
_entity_poly.type
_entity_poly.pdbx_seq_one_letter_code
_entity_poly.pdbx_strand_id
1 'polypeptide(L)'
;MEPGNIPVLSVSEDTIPQAYEKAIKEVWEKGVSVQTEYDRPEDPPSKDATVIITIREPFRQPRFHRSFADGLGGLAEYVMEVVHGAHDYWVKPMEEILKGKESKDTRWTYTYHGRLFEYRIEDEVINQIGLMIDRLSKAGHTRRAQAITWNPKLDPPTDDPPCLQRVWGRLCDNKEGGYVFNMNTHWRSRDLFKAWFENVIAITTLMRKIAEQISERTNKQVRLGRYVDISDSLHIYGSYFREIEGDPEKGIKSFFEKLESRSFEERTWNSDFVKPYFIDDGVGKGLKRMLEREKEMPEKVRRAIEKELRLVKKDDYVV
;
A
#
# COMPACT_ATOMS: atom_id res chain seq x y z
N MET A 1 -5.18 10.45 -28.91
CA MET A 1 -6.37 9.80 -28.33
C MET A 1 -7.56 10.72 -28.56
N GLU A 2 -8.75 10.15 -28.80
CA GLU A 2 -9.95 10.98 -28.97
C GLU A 2 -10.27 11.74 -27.67
N PRO A 3 -10.75 12.99 -27.75
CA PRO A 3 -11.12 13.77 -26.57
C PRO A 3 -12.13 13.03 -25.68
N GLY A 4 -11.92 13.08 -24.38
CA GLY A 4 -12.79 12.41 -23.39
C GLY A 4 -12.43 10.96 -23.03
N ASN A 5 -11.45 10.35 -23.72
CA ASN A 5 -10.96 9.02 -23.37
C ASN A 5 -9.84 9.09 -22.34
N ILE A 6 -9.94 8.23 -21.30
CA ILE A 6 -8.86 8.04 -20.32
C ILE A 6 -7.82 7.08 -20.91
N PRO A 7 -6.52 7.43 -20.93
CA PRO A 7 -5.47 6.56 -21.44
C PRO A 7 -5.29 5.31 -20.58
N VAL A 8 -4.98 4.18 -21.22
CA VAL A 8 -4.53 2.98 -20.54
C VAL A 8 -3.03 2.82 -20.76
N LEU A 9 -2.27 2.83 -19.67
CA LEU A 9 -0.81 2.77 -19.68
C LEU A 9 -0.33 1.46 -19.05
N SER A 10 0.85 1.01 -19.49
CA SER A 10 1.50 -0.18 -18.92
C SER A 10 2.94 0.14 -18.58
N VAL A 11 3.33 -0.19 -17.34
CA VAL A 11 4.69 -0.07 -16.81
C VAL A 11 5.17 -1.44 -16.38
N SER A 12 6.40 -1.81 -16.73
CA SER A 12 7.01 -3.09 -16.32
C SER A 12 8.47 -2.87 -16.00
N GLU A 13 8.80 -2.97 -14.71
CA GLU A 13 10.14 -2.73 -14.19
C GLU A 13 10.55 -3.83 -13.20
N ASP A 14 11.84 -3.90 -12.88
CA ASP A 14 12.36 -4.91 -11.95
C ASP A 14 12.09 -4.56 -10.50
N THR A 15 12.31 -3.29 -10.13
CA THR A 15 12.24 -2.82 -8.74
C THR A 15 11.11 -1.83 -8.51
N ILE A 16 10.72 -1.64 -7.24
CA ILE A 16 9.70 -0.66 -6.84
C ILE A 16 10.11 0.77 -7.22
N PRO A 17 11.35 1.25 -6.93
CA PRO A 17 11.75 2.60 -7.33
C PRO A 17 11.74 2.84 -8.84
N GLN A 18 12.18 1.87 -9.65
CA GLN A 18 12.13 1.99 -11.11
C GLN A 18 10.68 2.11 -11.61
N ALA A 19 9.78 1.28 -11.06
CA ALA A 19 8.36 1.33 -11.39
C ALA A 19 7.73 2.67 -10.98
N TYR A 20 8.10 3.23 -9.84
CA TYR A 20 7.64 4.52 -9.35
C TYR A 20 8.05 5.66 -10.28
N GLU A 21 9.35 5.78 -10.60
CA GLU A 21 9.86 6.80 -11.51
C GLU A 21 9.20 6.70 -12.89
N LYS A 22 9.10 5.48 -13.43
CA LYS A 22 8.51 5.25 -14.74
C LYS A 22 7.02 5.56 -14.78
N ALA A 23 6.27 5.16 -13.75
CA ALA A 23 4.84 5.45 -13.65
C ALA A 23 4.56 6.95 -13.57
N ILE A 24 5.32 7.70 -12.75
CA ILE A 24 5.18 9.16 -12.65
C ILE A 24 5.42 9.79 -14.02
N LYS A 25 6.49 9.40 -14.72
CA LYS A 25 6.80 9.93 -16.06
C LYS A 25 5.69 9.62 -17.07
N GLU A 26 5.23 8.37 -17.14
CA GLU A 26 4.19 7.94 -18.08
C GLU A 26 2.86 8.67 -17.84
N VAL A 27 2.42 8.80 -16.57
CA VAL A 27 1.19 9.51 -16.23
C VAL A 27 1.34 11.02 -16.47
N TRP A 28 2.50 11.60 -16.14
CA TRP A 28 2.77 13.02 -16.39
C TRP A 28 2.69 13.37 -17.88
N GLU A 29 3.34 12.57 -18.73
CA GLU A 29 3.44 12.83 -20.17
C GLU A 29 2.16 12.48 -20.93
N LYS A 30 1.49 11.38 -20.55
CA LYS A 30 0.41 10.77 -21.33
C LYS A 30 -0.95 10.79 -20.66
N GLY A 31 -1.01 11.11 -19.36
CA GLY A 31 -2.25 11.21 -18.60
C GLY A 31 -3.14 12.33 -19.13
N VAL A 32 -4.44 12.10 -19.10
CA VAL A 32 -5.44 13.12 -19.41
C VAL A 32 -5.47 14.16 -18.28
N SER A 33 -5.71 15.42 -18.64
CA SER A 33 -5.90 16.48 -17.66
C SER A 33 -7.38 16.54 -17.27
N VAL A 34 -7.68 16.27 -15.99
CA VAL A 34 -9.05 16.28 -15.45
C VAL A 34 -9.10 17.04 -14.14
N GLN A 35 -10.21 17.76 -13.93
CA GLN A 35 -10.50 18.36 -12.64
C GLN A 35 -11.08 17.28 -11.72
N THR A 36 -10.60 17.23 -10.48
CA THR A 36 -11.10 16.30 -9.46
C THR A 36 -11.82 17.06 -8.34
N GLU A 37 -12.59 16.36 -7.52
CA GLU A 37 -13.23 16.94 -6.33
C GLU A 37 -12.26 17.46 -5.26
N TYR A 38 -10.98 17.08 -5.37
CA TYR A 38 -9.93 17.50 -4.44
C TYR A 38 -9.08 18.66 -4.96
N ASP A 39 -9.22 19.02 -6.26
CA ASP A 39 -8.52 20.18 -6.84
C ASP A 39 -9.18 21.49 -6.38
N ARG A 40 -8.37 22.44 -5.97
CA ARG A 40 -8.85 23.81 -5.70
C ARG A 40 -9.08 24.55 -7.00
N PRO A 41 -9.94 25.59 -7.02
CA PRO A 41 -10.20 26.38 -8.23
C PRO A 41 -8.93 26.98 -8.88
N GLU A 42 -7.92 27.27 -8.07
CA GLU A 42 -6.62 27.82 -8.51
C GLU A 42 -5.59 26.75 -8.90
N ASP A 43 -5.84 25.46 -8.64
CA ASP A 43 -4.94 24.39 -9.01
C ASP A 43 -5.10 24.05 -10.50
N PRO A 44 -4.01 23.73 -11.21
CA PRO A 44 -4.12 23.17 -12.55
C PRO A 44 -4.82 21.79 -12.47
N PRO A 45 -5.52 21.36 -13.55
CA PRO A 45 -6.14 20.05 -13.59
C PRO A 45 -5.15 18.91 -13.29
N SER A 46 -5.56 17.93 -12.52
CA SER A 46 -4.79 16.73 -12.22
C SER A 46 -4.50 15.91 -13.47
N LYS A 47 -3.40 15.15 -13.48
CA LYS A 47 -3.10 14.15 -14.51
C LYS A 47 -3.65 12.80 -14.10
N ASP A 48 -4.34 12.10 -14.99
CA ASP A 48 -4.99 10.81 -14.70
C ASP A 48 -4.85 9.81 -15.84
N ALA A 49 -4.72 8.53 -15.48
CA ALA A 49 -4.68 7.40 -16.41
C ALA A 49 -5.12 6.10 -15.72
N THR A 50 -5.68 5.16 -16.46
CA THR A 50 -5.73 3.76 -16.02
C THR A 50 -4.36 3.14 -16.24
N VAL A 51 -3.75 2.52 -15.22
CA VAL A 51 -2.38 2.02 -15.30
C VAL A 51 -2.28 0.60 -14.76
N ILE A 52 -1.53 -0.24 -15.49
CA ILE A 52 -1.10 -1.56 -15.04
C ILE A 52 0.41 -1.51 -14.81
N ILE A 53 0.84 -1.70 -13.57
CA ILE A 53 2.26 -1.70 -13.20
C ILE A 53 2.67 -3.12 -12.80
N THR A 54 3.69 -3.66 -13.48
CA THR A 54 4.33 -4.93 -13.13
C THR A 54 5.68 -4.68 -12.50
N ILE A 55 5.88 -5.16 -11.27
CA ILE A 55 7.16 -5.19 -10.57
C ILE A 55 7.62 -6.64 -10.56
N ARG A 56 8.66 -6.96 -11.34
CA ARG A 56 9.10 -8.34 -11.52
C ARG A 56 9.74 -8.94 -10.28
N GLU A 57 10.49 -8.13 -9.55
CA GLU A 57 11.25 -8.54 -8.35
C GLU A 57 11.04 -7.51 -7.21
N PRO A 58 9.85 -7.49 -6.54
CA PRO A 58 9.49 -6.43 -5.60
C PRO A 58 10.40 -6.36 -4.36
N PHE A 59 11.25 -7.35 -4.13
CA PHE A 59 12.24 -7.37 -3.05
C PHE A 59 13.69 -7.21 -3.51
N ARG A 60 13.90 -7.00 -4.82
CA ARG A 60 15.22 -6.68 -5.38
C ARG A 60 15.66 -5.28 -4.92
N GLN A 61 16.93 -5.18 -4.56
CA GLN A 61 17.56 -3.91 -4.17
C GLN A 61 17.98 -3.07 -5.40
N PRO A 62 17.95 -1.72 -5.29
CA PRO A 62 17.43 -0.94 -4.18
C PRO A 62 15.90 -0.99 -4.13
N ARG A 63 15.33 -0.99 -2.92
CA ARG A 63 13.89 -1.13 -2.72
C ARG A 63 13.19 0.19 -2.39
N PHE A 64 13.92 1.18 -1.88
CA PHE A 64 13.36 2.44 -1.42
C PHE A 64 13.76 3.60 -2.33
N HIS A 65 12.80 4.43 -2.71
CA HIS A 65 13.04 5.70 -3.39
C HIS A 65 13.11 6.82 -2.35
N ARG A 66 14.02 7.80 -2.53
CA ARG A 66 14.19 8.88 -1.54
C ARG A 66 13.12 9.97 -1.58
N SER A 67 12.39 10.08 -2.69
CA SER A 67 11.40 11.14 -2.91
C SER A 67 9.96 10.70 -2.67
N PHE A 68 9.68 9.75 -1.76
CA PHE A 68 8.32 9.49 -1.32
C PHE A 68 7.92 10.47 -0.18
N ALA A 69 6.58 10.68 0.02
CA ALA A 69 6.08 11.84 0.74
C ALA A 69 6.35 11.85 2.24
N ASP A 70 6.04 10.75 2.95
CA ASP A 70 5.93 10.77 4.41
C ASP A 70 7.22 10.42 5.15
N GLY A 71 8.28 10.08 4.41
CA GLY A 71 9.54 9.67 4.98
C GLY A 71 9.48 8.29 5.68
N LEU A 72 10.61 7.82 6.20
CA LEU A 72 10.73 6.46 6.73
C LEU A 72 9.84 6.20 7.95
N GLY A 73 9.58 7.23 8.77
CA GLY A 73 8.71 7.11 9.95
C GLY A 73 7.25 6.87 9.57
N GLY A 74 6.70 7.69 8.67
CA GLY A 74 5.32 7.54 8.17
C GLY A 74 5.13 6.23 7.42
N LEU A 75 6.09 5.86 6.56
CA LEU A 75 6.09 4.58 5.87
C LEU A 75 6.04 3.38 6.85
N ALA A 76 6.80 3.44 7.93
CA ALA A 76 6.80 2.39 8.94
C ALA A 76 5.45 2.28 9.67
N GLU A 77 4.86 3.41 10.07
CA GLU A 77 3.53 3.46 10.68
C GLU A 77 2.48 2.89 9.73
N TYR A 78 2.52 3.25 8.44
CA TYR A 78 1.61 2.74 7.42
C TYR A 78 1.76 1.21 7.19
N VAL A 79 2.98 0.69 7.17
CA VAL A 79 3.20 -0.77 7.12
C VAL A 79 2.58 -1.46 8.33
N MET A 80 2.72 -0.89 9.55
CA MET A 80 2.10 -1.44 10.75
C MET A 80 0.57 -1.41 10.68
N GLU A 81 0.00 -0.37 10.10
CA GLU A 81 -1.45 -0.26 9.87
C GLU A 81 -1.94 -1.37 8.93
N VAL A 82 -1.37 -1.46 7.72
CA VAL A 82 -1.86 -2.37 6.68
C VAL A 82 -1.59 -3.84 7.01
N VAL A 83 -0.45 -4.14 7.62
CA VAL A 83 0.00 -5.53 7.82
C VAL A 83 -0.38 -6.07 9.20
N HIS A 84 -0.52 -5.20 10.21
CA HIS A 84 -0.70 -5.59 11.60
C HIS A 84 -1.94 -4.98 12.29
N GLY A 85 -2.68 -4.11 11.60
CA GLY A 85 -3.90 -3.51 12.13
C GLY A 85 -3.66 -2.54 13.28
N ALA A 86 -2.53 -1.83 13.24
CA ALA A 86 -2.15 -0.90 14.30
C ALA A 86 -3.21 0.18 14.59
N HIS A 87 -4.04 0.55 13.61
CA HIS A 87 -5.12 1.54 13.74
C HIS A 87 -6.54 0.97 13.65
N ASP A 88 -6.73 -0.34 13.67
CA ASP A 88 -8.07 -0.94 13.54
C ASP A 88 -9.03 -0.51 14.66
N TYR A 89 -8.51 -0.21 15.85
CA TYR A 89 -9.29 0.29 16.98
C TYR A 89 -9.86 1.69 16.75
N TRP A 90 -9.29 2.48 15.81
CA TRP A 90 -9.73 3.85 15.50
C TRP A 90 -10.82 3.88 14.41
N VAL A 91 -11.38 2.74 14.06
CA VAL A 91 -12.47 2.63 13.09
C VAL A 91 -13.81 2.70 13.80
N LYS A 92 -14.73 3.50 13.26
CA LYS A 92 -16.12 3.62 13.75
C LYS A 92 -16.85 2.28 13.69
N PRO A 93 -17.73 1.98 14.66
CA PRO A 93 -18.69 0.90 14.52
C PRO A 93 -19.56 1.07 13.25
N MET A 94 -19.96 -0.05 12.63
CA MET A 94 -20.77 -0.05 11.42
C MET A 94 -22.06 0.79 11.53
N GLU A 95 -22.70 0.75 12.67
CA GLU A 95 -23.93 1.50 12.94
C GLU A 95 -23.70 3.02 12.91
N GLU A 96 -22.54 3.48 13.33
CA GLU A 96 -22.15 4.90 13.27
C GLU A 96 -21.78 5.32 11.85
N ILE A 97 -21.10 4.45 11.10
CA ILE A 97 -20.78 4.71 9.67
C ILE A 97 -22.06 4.94 8.88
N LEU A 98 -23.08 4.09 9.07
CA LEU A 98 -24.36 4.20 8.39
C LEU A 98 -25.18 5.44 8.74
N LYS A 99 -24.94 6.07 9.91
CA LYS A 99 -25.57 7.34 10.31
C LYS A 99 -24.96 8.57 9.66
N GLY A 100 -23.82 8.39 8.95
CA GLY A 100 -23.09 9.49 8.33
C GLY A 100 -22.04 10.13 9.26
N LYS A 101 -21.25 11.02 8.71
CA LYS A 101 -20.14 11.67 9.40
C LYS A 101 -20.64 12.86 10.24
N GLU A 102 -20.40 12.83 11.53
CA GLU A 102 -20.47 14.04 12.35
C GLU A 102 -19.24 14.91 12.09
N SER A 103 -19.42 16.21 11.93
CA SER A 103 -18.36 17.17 11.54
C SER A 103 -17.13 17.21 12.46
N LYS A 104 -17.24 16.68 13.68
CA LYS A 104 -16.16 16.66 14.69
C LYS A 104 -15.52 15.28 14.88
N ASP A 105 -16.04 14.22 14.23
CA ASP A 105 -15.56 12.87 14.40
C ASP A 105 -14.39 12.60 13.47
N THR A 106 -13.20 12.40 14.04
CA THR A 106 -11.96 12.13 13.31
C THR A 106 -11.66 10.64 13.10
N ARG A 107 -12.49 9.75 13.67
CA ARG A 107 -12.31 8.30 13.49
C ARG A 107 -12.55 7.90 12.04
N TRP A 108 -11.86 6.86 11.64
CA TRP A 108 -11.94 6.34 10.28
C TRP A 108 -13.18 5.49 10.03
N THR A 109 -13.54 5.31 8.77
CA THR A 109 -14.62 4.42 8.34
C THR A 109 -14.12 3.00 8.04
N TYR A 110 -12.83 2.85 7.77
CA TYR A 110 -12.18 1.56 7.53
C TYR A 110 -10.66 1.65 7.75
N THR A 111 -10.03 0.47 7.87
CA THR A 111 -8.61 0.24 7.58
C THR A 111 -8.50 -0.87 6.53
N TYR A 112 -7.42 -0.92 5.75
CA TYR A 112 -7.20 -2.05 4.84
C TYR A 112 -7.00 -3.35 5.61
N HIS A 113 -6.32 -3.31 6.75
CA HIS A 113 -6.17 -4.49 7.62
C HIS A 113 -7.54 -5.00 8.10
N GLY A 114 -8.37 -4.14 8.66
CA GLY A 114 -9.71 -4.53 9.10
C GLY A 114 -10.53 -5.15 7.97
N ARG A 115 -10.49 -4.57 6.76
CA ARG A 115 -11.19 -5.14 5.59
C ARG A 115 -10.60 -6.48 5.14
N LEU A 116 -9.32 -6.70 5.23
CA LEU A 116 -8.66 -7.93 4.78
C LEU A 116 -8.69 -9.06 5.81
N PHE A 117 -8.57 -8.73 7.09
CA PHE A 117 -8.41 -9.72 8.17
C PHE A 117 -9.65 -9.85 9.08
N GLU A 118 -10.50 -8.83 9.14
CA GLU A 118 -11.70 -8.78 9.97
C GLU A 118 -12.89 -8.23 9.17
N TYR A 119 -13.08 -8.69 7.93
CA TYR A 119 -14.18 -8.25 7.08
C TYR A 119 -15.52 -8.60 7.70
N ARG A 120 -16.38 -7.59 7.93
CA ARG A 120 -17.66 -7.77 8.60
C ARG A 120 -18.78 -7.88 7.60
N ILE A 121 -19.58 -8.94 7.72
CA ILE A 121 -20.85 -9.14 7.04
C ILE A 121 -21.87 -9.43 8.15
N GLU A 122 -22.73 -8.47 8.43
CA GLU A 122 -23.67 -8.54 9.56
C GLU A 122 -22.94 -8.86 10.87
N ASP A 123 -23.26 -9.98 11.51
CA ASP A 123 -22.64 -10.43 12.76
C ASP A 123 -21.38 -11.31 12.54
N GLU A 124 -21.07 -11.64 11.28
CA GLU A 124 -19.92 -12.47 10.95
C GLU A 124 -18.65 -11.65 10.71
N VAL A 125 -17.53 -12.16 11.19
CA VAL A 125 -16.18 -11.61 10.96
C VAL A 125 -15.37 -12.62 10.16
N ILE A 126 -14.92 -12.22 8.97
CA ILE A 126 -14.24 -13.08 8.02
C ILE A 126 -12.78 -12.66 7.87
N ASN A 127 -11.85 -13.56 8.22
CA ASN A 127 -10.44 -13.39 7.89
C ASN A 127 -10.18 -13.86 6.44
N GLN A 128 -10.30 -12.94 5.49
CA GLN A 128 -10.14 -13.24 4.07
C GLN A 128 -8.71 -13.66 3.71
N ILE A 129 -7.70 -13.03 4.31
CA ILE A 129 -6.27 -13.40 4.10
C ILE A 129 -6.00 -14.80 4.65
N GLY A 130 -6.54 -15.14 5.81
CA GLY A 130 -6.44 -16.50 6.36
C GLY A 130 -7.05 -17.55 5.43
N LEU A 131 -8.25 -17.28 4.88
CA LEU A 131 -8.90 -18.16 3.89
C LEU A 131 -8.10 -18.25 2.58
N MET A 132 -7.48 -17.15 2.13
CA MET A 132 -6.63 -17.14 0.95
C MET A 132 -5.39 -18.04 1.15
N ILE A 133 -4.73 -17.94 2.30
CA ILE A 133 -3.59 -18.76 2.70
C ILE A 133 -4.00 -20.23 2.77
N ASP A 134 -5.13 -20.56 3.40
CA ASP A 134 -5.66 -21.93 3.48
C ASP A 134 -5.90 -22.54 2.10
N ARG A 135 -6.50 -21.79 1.20
CA ARG A 135 -6.76 -22.25 -0.17
C ARG A 135 -5.47 -22.50 -0.96
N LEU A 136 -4.52 -21.58 -0.88
CA LEU A 136 -3.24 -21.69 -1.56
C LEU A 136 -2.40 -22.85 -1.00
N SER A 137 -2.44 -23.06 0.30
CA SER A 137 -1.73 -24.17 0.94
C SER A 137 -2.28 -25.55 0.56
N LYS A 138 -3.61 -25.65 0.34
CA LYS A 138 -4.28 -26.89 -0.08
C LYS A 138 -4.18 -27.15 -1.58
N ALA A 139 -4.22 -26.10 -2.41
CA ALA A 139 -4.23 -26.19 -3.86
C ALA A 139 -3.57 -24.94 -4.46
N GLY A 140 -2.26 -24.95 -4.58
CA GLY A 140 -1.46 -23.81 -5.07
C GLY A 140 -1.90 -23.27 -6.45
N HIS A 141 -2.43 -24.15 -7.32
CA HIS A 141 -2.96 -23.79 -8.63
C HIS A 141 -4.34 -23.12 -8.61
N THR A 142 -4.97 -22.94 -7.45
CA THR A 142 -6.30 -22.31 -7.35
C THR A 142 -6.31 -20.91 -7.94
N ARG A 143 -7.42 -20.53 -8.58
CA ARG A 143 -7.71 -19.18 -9.07
C ARG A 143 -8.65 -18.40 -8.15
N ARG A 144 -9.06 -19.02 -7.01
CA ARG A 144 -10.08 -18.53 -6.07
C ARG A 144 -9.49 -17.90 -4.82
N ALA A 145 -8.17 -17.73 -4.75
CA ALA A 145 -7.49 -17.09 -3.63
C ALA A 145 -7.51 -15.57 -3.82
N GLN A 146 -8.48 -14.91 -3.21
CA GLN A 146 -8.65 -13.46 -3.25
C GLN A 146 -9.30 -12.95 -1.96
N ALA A 147 -9.07 -11.67 -1.70
CA ALA A 147 -9.71 -10.86 -0.67
C ALA A 147 -10.20 -9.55 -1.30
N ILE A 148 -11.29 -8.99 -0.79
CA ILE A 148 -11.86 -7.72 -1.24
C ILE A 148 -11.94 -6.75 -0.06
N THR A 149 -11.94 -5.45 -0.36
CA THR A 149 -12.10 -4.42 0.68
C THR A 149 -13.41 -3.68 0.56
N TRP A 150 -13.94 -3.55 -0.67
CA TRP A 150 -15.19 -2.83 -0.92
C TRP A 150 -16.38 -3.49 -0.24
N ASN A 151 -17.15 -2.69 0.49
CA ASN A 151 -18.41 -3.11 1.09
C ASN A 151 -19.55 -2.29 0.46
N PRO A 152 -20.43 -2.90 -0.36
CA PRO A 152 -21.46 -2.18 -1.12
C PRO A 152 -22.55 -1.54 -0.25
N LYS A 153 -22.62 -1.89 1.04
CA LYS A 153 -23.56 -1.28 1.99
C LYS A 153 -22.95 -0.08 2.73
N LEU A 154 -21.63 -0.16 3.03
CA LEU A 154 -20.96 0.83 3.89
C LEU A 154 -20.25 1.93 3.10
N ASP A 155 -19.65 1.57 1.96
CA ASP A 155 -18.69 2.45 1.29
C ASP A 155 -19.34 3.51 0.37
N PRO A 156 -20.43 3.23 -0.39
CA PRO A 156 -21.00 4.23 -1.28
C PRO A 156 -21.42 5.55 -0.62
N PRO A 157 -21.93 5.57 0.63
CA PRO A 157 -22.31 6.83 1.29
C PRO A 157 -21.15 7.55 1.99
N THR A 158 -19.92 7.02 1.94
CA THR A 158 -18.76 7.67 2.60
C THR A 158 -18.03 8.60 1.63
N ASP A 159 -17.48 9.71 2.16
CA ASP A 159 -16.71 10.68 1.37
C ASP A 159 -15.38 10.08 0.86
N ASP A 160 -14.77 9.17 1.65
CA ASP A 160 -13.50 8.53 1.33
C ASP A 160 -13.60 7.01 1.49
N PRO A 161 -14.22 6.31 0.52
CA PRO A 161 -14.33 4.86 0.53
C PRO A 161 -12.99 4.18 0.15
N PRO A 162 -12.78 2.88 0.47
CA PRO A 162 -11.54 2.17 0.20
C PRO A 162 -11.07 2.27 -1.26
N CYS A 163 -9.83 2.71 -1.46
CA CYS A 163 -9.21 2.77 -2.79
C CYS A 163 -8.74 1.39 -3.25
N LEU A 164 -8.15 0.58 -2.38
CA LEU A 164 -7.86 -0.84 -2.67
C LEU A 164 -9.19 -1.59 -2.79
N GLN A 165 -9.35 -2.35 -3.87
CA GLN A 165 -10.58 -3.12 -4.13
C GLN A 165 -10.38 -4.61 -3.90
N ARG A 166 -9.24 -5.14 -4.36
CA ARG A 166 -8.99 -6.58 -4.37
C ARG A 166 -7.52 -6.90 -4.25
N VAL A 167 -7.23 -7.95 -3.50
CA VAL A 167 -5.97 -8.68 -3.49
C VAL A 167 -6.22 -10.08 -4.06
N TRP A 168 -5.39 -10.54 -4.99
CA TRP A 168 -5.46 -11.87 -5.56
C TRP A 168 -4.06 -12.50 -5.59
N GLY A 169 -3.98 -13.81 -5.31
CA GLY A 169 -2.71 -14.52 -5.30
C GLY A 169 -2.77 -15.91 -5.93
N ARG A 170 -1.62 -16.38 -6.40
CA ARG A 170 -1.45 -17.70 -6.98
C ARG A 170 -0.04 -18.25 -6.76
N LEU A 171 0.06 -19.55 -6.49
CA LEU A 171 1.33 -20.28 -6.50
C LEU A 171 1.56 -20.90 -7.86
N CYS A 172 2.81 -20.84 -8.31
CA CYS A 172 3.32 -21.59 -9.46
C CYS A 172 4.46 -22.49 -8.98
N ASP A 173 4.56 -23.70 -9.49
CA ASP A 173 5.66 -24.61 -9.20
C ASP A 173 6.98 -24.01 -9.70
N ASN A 174 8.02 -24.02 -8.87
CA ASN A 174 9.35 -23.53 -9.24
C ASN A 174 10.26 -24.60 -9.89
N LYS A 175 9.72 -25.82 -10.11
CA LYS A 175 10.42 -27.00 -10.63
C LYS A 175 11.55 -27.53 -9.71
N GLU A 176 11.72 -26.99 -8.52
CA GLU A 176 12.72 -27.36 -7.52
C GLU A 176 12.05 -27.94 -6.26
N GLY A 177 10.77 -28.31 -6.36
CA GLY A 177 9.97 -28.85 -5.25
C GLY A 177 9.30 -27.80 -4.35
N GLY A 178 9.45 -26.51 -4.67
CA GLY A 178 8.82 -25.40 -4.00
C GLY A 178 7.88 -24.60 -4.91
N TYR A 179 7.53 -23.40 -4.48
CA TYR A 179 6.59 -22.53 -5.17
C TYR A 179 7.14 -21.12 -5.39
N VAL A 180 6.55 -20.42 -6.36
CA VAL A 180 6.66 -18.96 -6.57
C VAL A 180 5.29 -18.36 -6.32
N PHE A 181 5.18 -17.43 -5.36
CA PHE A 181 3.96 -16.71 -5.04
C PHE A 181 3.86 -15.42 -5.84
N ASN A 182 2.83 -15.32 -6.67
CA ASN A 182 2.52 -14.14 -7.48
C ASN A 182 1.27 -13.46 -6.93
N MET A 183 1.29 -12.12 -6.85
CA MET A 183 0.18 -11.34 -6.31
C MET A 183 -0.23 -10.20 -7.24
N ASN A 184 -1.53 -9.94 -7.30
CA ASN A 184 -2.11 -8.77 -7.97
C ASN A 184 -2.95 -7.98 -6.97
N THR A 185 -2.96 -6.65 -7.12
CA THR A 185 -3.94 -5.77 -6.48
C THR A 185 -4.70 -4.96 -7.51
N HIS A 186 -5.92 -4.56 -7.15
CA HIS A 186 -6.74 -3.68 -7.96
C HIS A 186 -7.23 -2.51 -7.09
N TRP A 187 -7.07 -1.30 -7.61
CA TRP A 187 -7.36 -0.02 -6.96
C TRP A 187 -8.32 0.79 -7.82
N ARG A 188 -9.42 1.31 -7.25
CA ARG A 188 -10.35 2.19 -7.99
C ARG A 188 -9.73 3.56 -8.27
N SER A 189 -8.91 4.05 -7.34
CA SER A 189 -8.30 5.38 -7.39
C SER A 189 -7.01 5.38 -6.57
N ARG A 190 -6.00 6.16 -6.98
CA ARG A 190 -4.73 6.20 -6.26
C ARG A 190 -3.89 7.43 -6.60
N ASP A 191 -3.49 8.15 -5.57
CA ASP A 191 -2.46 9.18 -5.68
C ASP A 191 -1.11 8.53 -5.98
N LEU A 192 -0.61 8.76 -7.20
CA LEU A 192 0.65 8.18 -7.64
C LEU A 192 1.85 8.82 -6.95
N PHE A 193 1.81 10.13 -6.73
CA PHE A 193 2.98 10.87 -6.28
C PHE A 193 3.23 10.71 -4.78
N LYS A 194 2.17 10.73 -3.96
CA LYS A 194 2.33 10.65 -2.50
C LYS A 194 2.02 9.26 -1.93
N ALA A 195 0.95 8.59 -2.36
CA ALA A 195 0.49 7.38 -1.70
C ALA A 195 0.98 6.07 -2.35
N TRP A 196 1.21 6.03 -3.67
CA TRP A 196 1.50 4.80 -4.39
C TRP A 196 2.69 4.04 -3.83
N PHE A 197 3.80 4.76 -3.59
CA PHE A 197 5.04 4.14 -3.15
C PHE A 197 4.86 3.42 -1.80
N GLU A 198 4.25 4.08 -0.85
CA GLU A 198 4.00 3.55 0.50
C GLU A 198 3.02 2.39 0.49
N ASN A 199 1.95 2.51 -0.31
CA ASN A 199 1.01 1.42 -0.53
C ASN A 199 1.72 0.17 -1.08
N VAL A 200 2.61 0.31 -2.06
CA VAL A 200 3.32 -0.83 -2.66
C VAL A 200 4.29 -1.46 -1.66
N ILE A 201 5.00 -0.68 -0.86
CA ILE A 201 5.86 -1.22 0.20
C ILE A 201 5.03 -2.02 1.22
N ALA A 202 3.91 -1.46 1.70
CA ALA A 202 3.06 -2.15 2.68
C ALA A 202 2.43 -3.43 2.11
N ILE A 203 1.88 -3.37 0.90
CA ILE A 203 1.24 -4.51 0.23
C ILE A 203 2.26 -5.60 -0.14
N THR A 204 3.46 -5.24 -0.59
CA THR A 204 4.50 -6.24 -0.84
C THR A 204 5.03 -6.86 0.44
N THR A 205 5.06 -6.11 1.56
CA THR A 205 5.34 -6.67 2.88
C THR A 205 4.25 -7.67 3.30
N LEU A 206 2.96 -7.37 3.06
CA LEU A 206 1.86 -8.34 3.25
C LEU A 206 2.03 -9.56 2.34
N MET A 207 2.43 -9.37 1.07
CA MET A 207 2.72 -10.46 0.13
C MET A 207 3.77 -11.43 0.70
N ARG A 208 4.84 -10.92 1.30
CA ARG A 208 5.85 -11.74 1.94
C ARG A 208 5.29 -12.53 3.12
N LYS A 209 4.56 -11.89 4.02
CA LYS A 209 3.93 -12.58 5.17
C LYS A 209 2.98 -13.69 4.75
N ILE A 210 2.23 -13.50 3.67
CA ILE A 210 1.38 -14.56 3.09
C ILE A 210 2.24 -15.73 2.61
N ALA A 211 3.33 -15.45 1.89
CA ALA A 211 4.24 -16.48 1.38
C ALA A 211 4.92 -17.29 2.51
N GLU A 212 5.37 -16.61 3.57
CA GLU A 212 5.94 -17.22 4.77
C GLU A 212 4.95 -18.18 5.43
N GLN A 213 3.71 -17.74 5.66
CA GLN A 213 2.68 -18.61 6.26
C GLN A 213 2.31 -19.82 5.36
N ILE A 214 2.30 -19.64 4.03
CA ILE A 214 2.10 -20.77 3.11
C ILE A 214 3.29 -21.73 3.20
N SER A 215 4.52 -21.22 3.27
CA SER A 215 5.74 -22.03 3.41
C SER A 215 5.69 -22.87 4.68
N GLU A 216 5.34 -22.28 5.81
CA GLU A 216 5.17 -22.97 7.10
C GLU A 216 4.10 -24.08 7.02
N ARG A 217 2.93 -23.81 6.43
CA ARG A 217 1.81 -24.77 6.33
C ARG A 217 2.07 -25.93 5.36
N THR A 218 2.82 -25.67 4.30
CA THR A 218 3.09 -26.66 3.24
C THR A 218 4.40 -27.41 3.47
N ASN A 219 5.25 -26.92 4.37
CA ASN A 219 6.64 -27.36 4.55
C ASN A 219 7.42 -27.33 3.22
N LYS A 220 7.14 -26.33 2.38
CA LYS A 220 7.80 -26.12 1.10
C LYS A 220 8.34 -24.69 1.02
N GLN A 221 9.46 -24.51 0.33
CA GLN A 221 9.96 -23.17 0.05
C GLN A 221 8.98 -22.41 -0.85
N VAL A 222 8.61 -21.19 -0.46
CA VAL A 222 7.80 -20.27 -1.25
C VAL A 222 8.61 -19.03 -1.54
N ARG A 223 9.07 -18.88 -2.79
CA ARG A 223 9.75 -17.66 -3.23
C ARG A 223 8.72 -16.61 -3.63
N LEU A 224 9.08 -15.36 -3.46
CA LEU A 224 8.28 -14.24 -3.94
C LEU A 224 8.45 -14.09 -5.45
N GLY A 225 7.35 -14.02 -6.15
CA GLY A 225 7.28 -13.75 -7.57
C GLY A 225 6.99 -12.29 -7.86
N ARG A 226 6.40 -12.03 -9.02
CA ARG A 226 6.04 -10.67 -9.42
C ARG A 226 4.87 -10.12 -8.62
N TYR A 227 4.83 -8.80 -8.46
CA TYR A 227 3.68 -8.04 -8.02
C TYR A 227 3.08 -7.26 -9.21
N VAL A 228 1.77 -7.31 -9.38
CA VAL A 228 1.04 -6.49 -10.36
C VAL A 228 0.07 -5.58 -9.64
N ASP A 229 0.13 -4.32 -9.99
CA ASP A 229 -0.71 -3.24 -9.51
C ASP A 229 -1.59 -2.75 -10.66
N ILE A 230 -2.90 -2.73 -10.46
CA ILE A 230 -3.88 -2.24 -11.42
C ILE A 230 -4.61 -1.08 -10.76
N SER A 231 -4.53 0.10 -11.35
CA SER A 231 -5.24 1.28 -10.87
C SER A 231 -6.15 1.81 -11.97
N ASP A 232 -7.47 1.92 -11.70
CA ASP A 232 -8.45 2.46 -12.65
C ASP A 232 -8.19 3.95 -12.88
N SER A 233 -7.93 4.71 -11.80
CA SER A 233 -7.48 6.09 -11.81
C SER A 233 -6.18 6.20 -11.02
N LEU A 234 -5.04 6.24 -11.73
CA LEU A 234 -3.74 6.54 -11.15
C LEU A 234 -3.39 7.98 -11.50
N HIS A 235 -3.42 8.88 -10.52
CA HIS A 235 -3.40 10.30 -10.77
C HIS A 235 -2.26 11.04 -10.05
N ILE A 236 -1.90 12.20 -10.59
CA ILE A 236 -1.02 13.19 -9.98
C ILE A 236 -1.84 14.45 -9.79
N TYR A 237 -2.12 14.83 -8.55
CA TYR A 237 -2.94 16.02 -8.29
C TYR A 237 -2.31 17.32 -8.79
N GLY A 238 -3.13 18.21 -9.32
CA GLY A 238 -2.72 19.51 -9.80
C GLY A 238 -2.03 20.38 -8.75
N SER A 239 -2.40 20.22 -7.49
CA SER A 239 -1.75 20.88 -6.35
C SER A 239 -0.25 20.57 -6.22
N TYR A 240 0.22 19.43 -6.76
CA TYR A 240 1.65 19.04 -6.72
C TYR A 240 2.47 19.64 -7.86
N PHE A 241 1.84 20.31 -8.83
CA PHE A 241 2.54 20.98 -9.93
C PHE A 241 3.22 22.28 -9.47
N ARG A 242 2.72 22.86 -8.38
CA ARG A 242 3.35 24.00 -7.73
C ARG A 242 4.39 23.52 -6.73
N GLU A 243 5.43 24.33 -6.57
CA GLU A 243 6.30 24.21 -5.41
C GLU A 243 5.44 24.43 -4.16
N ILE A 244 5.52 23.52 -3.19
CA ILE A 244 4.86 23.71 -1.91
C ILE A 244 5.55 24.93 -1.27
N GLU A 245 4.81 25.99 -0.98
CA GLU A 245 5.34 27.18 -0.28
C GLU A 245 6.11 26.73 0.96
N GLY A 246 7.41 27.01 0.99
CA GLY A 246 8.30 26.67 2.10
C GLY A 246 9.09 25.35 1.98
N ASP A 247 8.83 24.49 0.99
CA ASP A 247 9.63 23.30 0.74
C ASP A 247 9.82 23.03 -0.77
N PRO A 248 10.80 23.71 -1.41
CA PRO A 248 11.08 23.54 -2.85
C PRO A 248 11.51 22.12 -3.23
N GLU A 249 11.76 21.24 -2.25
CA GLU A 249 12.19 19.86 -2.51
C GLU A 249 11.03 18.87 -2.72
N LYS A 250 9.79 19.25 -2.49
CA LYS A 250 8.65 18.31 -2.43
C LYS A 250 7.66 18.34 -3.60
N GLY A 251 7.85 19.17 -4.59
CA GLY A 251 6.95 19.25 -5.75
C GLY A 251 7.32 18.28 -6.87
N ILE A 252 6.40 18.08 -7.83
CA ILE A 252 6.63 17.25 -9.01
C ILE A 252 7.79 17.77 -9.89
N LYS A 253 7.98 19.08 -9.94
CA LYS A 253 9.09 19.72 -10.66
C LYS A 253 10.43 19.31 -10.07
N SER A 254 10.58 19.43 -8.74
CA SER A 254 11.79 18.99 -8.04
C SER A 254 12.05 17.48 -8.19
N PHE A 255 10.99 16.67 -8.28
CA PHE A 255 11.14 15.26 -8.59
C PHE A 255 11.80 15.03 -9.95
N PHE A 256 11.35 15.70 -11.01
CA PHE A 256 11.95 15.58 -12.34
C PHE A 256 13.39 16.14 -12.39
N GLU A 257 13.65 17.27 -11.73
CA GLU A 257 15.00 17.83 -11.62
C GLU A 257 15.99 16.84 -10.96
N LYS A 258 15.52 16.10 -9.93
CA LYS A 258 16.31 15.02 -9.29
C LYS A 258 16.51 13.81 -10.21
N LEU A 259 15.52 13.47 -11.05
CA LEU A 259 15.68 12.42 -12.06
C LEU A 259 16.76 12.75 -13.10
N GLU A 260 16.88 14.01 -13.48
CA GLU A 260 17.84 14.47 -14.48
C GLU A 260 19.25 14.67 -13.89
N SER A 261 19.33 15.15 -12.65
CA SER A 261 20.60 15.61 -12.05
C SER A 261 21.30 14.57 -11.18
N ARG A 262 20.61 13.51 -10.75
CA ARG A 262 21.15 12.48 -9.84
C ARG A 262 21.11 11.08 -10.47
N SER A 263 22.10 10.26 -10.17
CA SER A 263 22.09 8.85 -10.54
C SER A 263 20.98 8.08 -9.81
N PHE A 264 20.65 6.88 -10.28
CA PHE A 264 19.62 6.04 -9.64
C PHE A 264 20.01 5.66 -8.21
N GLU A 265 21.30 5.39 -7.96
CA GLU A 265 21.84 5.08 -6.64
C GLU A 265 21.69 6.26 -5.68
N GLU A 266 21.87 7.49 -6.17
CA GLU A 266 21.68 8.70 -5.35
C GLU A 266 20.23 8.99 -5.03
N ARG A 267 19.28 8.44 -5.80
CA ARG A 267 17.84 8.61 -5.58
C ARG A 267 17.20 7.48 -4.77
N THR A 268 17.96 6.45 -4.43
CA THR A 268 17.44 5.24 -3.80
C THR A 268 18.20 4.84 -2.56
N TRP A 269 17.59 3.93 -1.77
CA TRP A 269 18.20 3.28 -0.62
C TRP A 269 17.98 1.77 -0.68
N ASN A 270 18.99 1.02 -0.23
CA ASN A 270 18.84 -0.42 0.03
C ASN A 270 18.15 -0.66 1.37
N SER A 271 17.51 -1.80 1.53
CA SER A 271 16.88 -2.23 2.78
C SER A 271 17.85 -2.23 3.96
N ASP A 272 19.09 -2.64 3.77
CA ASP A 272 20.12 -2.64 4.83
C ASP A 272 20.41 -1.23 5.38
N PHE A 273 20.40 -0.21 4.52
CA PHE A 273 20.54 1.18 4.95
C PHE A 273 19.30 1.67 5.69
N VAL A 274 18.10 1.31 5.20
CA VAL A 274 16.82 1.77 5.74
C VAL A 274 16.47 1.06 7.05
N LYS A 275 16.86 -0.23 7.19
CA LYS A 275 16.49 -1.10 8.31
C LYS A 275 16.70 -0.47 9.69
N PRO A 276 17.86 0.08 10.04
CA PRO A 276 18.06 0.72 11.35
C PRO A 276 17.12 1.89 11.61
N TYR A 277 16.97 2.79 10.61
CA TYR A 277 16.08 3.95 10.72
C TYR A 277 14.61 3.54 10.76
N PHE A 278 14.23 2.55 9.96
CA PHE A 278 12.87 2.03 9.92
C PHE A 278 12.50 1.34 11.23
N ILE A 279 13.42 0.55 11.80
CA ILE A 279 13.23 -0.16 13.06
C ILE A 279 13.27 0.81 14.24
N ASP A 280 14.33 1.61 14.38
CA ASP A 280 14.57 2.43 15.56
C ASP A 280 13.73 3.71 15.57
N ASP A 281 13.67 4.43 14.45
CA ASP A 281 13.00 5.73 14.33
C ASP A 281 11.56 5.64 13.82
N GLY A 282 11.26 4.65 12.98
CA GLY A 282 9.93 4.42 12.43
C GLY A 282 9.10 3.48 13.30
N VAL A 283 9.30 2.17 13.14
CA VAL A 283 8.48 1.15 13.80
C VAL A 283 8.62 1.21 15.31
N GLY A 284 9.84 1.24 15.83
CA GLY A 284 10.09 1.25 17.28
C GLY A 284 9.53 2.49 17.97
N LYS A 285 9.82 3.70 17.45
CA LYS A 285 9.31 4.97 18.01
C LYS A 285 7.85 5.18 17.66
N GLY A 286 7.40 4.81 16.43
CA GLY A 286 6.00 4.90 16.03
C GLY A 286 5.12 4.03 16.91
N LEU A 287 5.44 2.74 17.05
CA LEU A 287 4.70 1.82 17.93
C LEU A 287 4.74 2.24 19.40
N LYS A 288 5.87 2.75 19.89
CA LYS A 288 5.94 3.31 21.26
C LYS A 288 5.05 4.52 21.42
N ARG A 289 5.07 5.46 20.46
CA ARG A 289 4.17 6.64 20.50
C ARG A 289 2.70 6.23 20.45
N MET A 290 2.36 5.20 19.66
CA MET A 290 1.00 4.67 19.64
C MET A 290 0.60 4.12 21.02
N LEU A 291 1.45 3.33 21.67
CA LEU A 291 1.20 2.81 23.01
C LEU A 291 1.08 3.91 24.08
N GLU A 292 1.82 4.99 23.94
CA GLU A 292 1.82 6.12 24.89
C GLU A 292 0.61 7.05 24.69
N ARG A 293 0.21 7.31 23.44
CA ARG A 293 -0.90 8.21 23.11
C ARG A 293 -2.26 7.61 23.35
N GLU A 294 -2.40 6.30 23.22
CA GLU A 294 -3.69 5.62 23.19
C GLU A 294 -4.01 4.97 24.54
N LYS A 295 -4.43 5.80 25.50
CA LYS A 295 -4.80 5.33 26.86
C LYS A 295 -5.98 4.35 26.86
N GLU A 296 -6.84 4.41 25.84
CA GLU A 296 -8.05 3.58 25.72
C GLU A 296 -7.90 2.46 24.67
N MET A 297 -6.67 2.18 24.26
CA MET A 297 -6.39 1.13 23.26
C MET A 297 -6.85 -0.25 23.74
N PRO A 298 -7.64 -0.99 22.96
CA PRO A 298 -8.04 -2.35 23.30
C PRO A 298 -6.86 -3.25 23.60
N GLU A 299 -6.97 -4.10 24.62
CA GLU A 299 -5.87 -4.97 25.07
C GLU A 299 -5.33 -5.88 23.95
N LYS A 300 -6.21 -6.38 23.05
CA LYS A 300 -5.81 -7.16 21.88
C LYS A 300 -4.84 -6.40 20.97
N VAL A 301 -5.10 -5.10 20.72
CA VAL A 301 -4.28 -4.22 19.89
C VAL A 301 -2.97 -3.90 20.59
N ARG A 302 -3.02 -3.58 21.88
CA ARG A 302 -1.83 -3.36 22.70
C ARG A 302 -0.87 -4.56 22.65
N ARG A 303 -1.38 -5.77 22.86
CA ARG A 303 -0.58 -7.00 22.76
C ARG A 303 -0.01 -7.24 21.37
N ALA A 304 -0.75 -6.91 20.32
CA ALA A 304 -0.24 -7.00 18.94
C ALA A 304 0.93 -6.04 18.71
N ILE A 305 0.80 -4.77 19.14
CA ILE A 305 1.88 -3.77 19.04
C ILE A 305 3.10 -4.19 19.87
N GLU A 306 2.91 -4.66 21.10
CA GLU A 306 4.01 -5.14 21.94
C GLU A 306 4.72 -6.37 21.33
N LYS A 307 3.97 -7.26 20.67
CA LYS A 307 4.54 -8.39 19.92
C LYS A 307 5.41 -7.90 18.76
N GLU A 308 4.92 -6.93 17.98
CA GLU A 308 5.69 -6.35 16.88
C GLU A 308 6.95 -5.63 17.39
N LEU A 309 6.87 -4.88 18.47
CA LEU A 309 8.05 -4.28 19.11
C LEU A 309 9.12 -5.31 19.50
N ARG A 310 8.70 -6.53 19.88
CA ARG A 310 9.65 -7.63 20.19
C ARG A 310 10.25 -8.23 18.93
N LEU A 311 9.49 -8.33 17.84
CA LEU A 311 9.99 -8.80 16.53
C LEU A 311 10.97 -7.81 15.92
N VAL A 312 10.69 -6.53 16.01
CA VAL A 312 11.56 -5.44 15.57
C VAL A 312 12.92 -5.46 16.28
N LYS A 313 12.95 -5.87 17.56
CA LYS A 313 14.22 -6.00 18.33
C LYS A 313 15.02 -7.26 17.97
N LYS A 314 14.43 -8.21 17.27
CA LYS A 314 15.14 -9.38 16.73
C LYS A 314 15.50 -9.04 15.28
N ASP A 315 16.70 -9.30 14.88
CA ASP A 315 17.25 -9.02 13.53
C ASP A 315 16.48 -9.60 12.33
N ASP A 316 15.34 -10.26 12.59
CA ASP A 316 14.48 -10.93 11.60
C ASP A 316 13.44 -10.04 10.93
N TYR A 317 13.33 -8.75 11.32
CA TYR A 317 12.40 -7.84 10.65
C TYR A 317 12.96 -7.41 9.29
N VAL A 318 12.41 -7.97 8.24
CA VAL A 318 12.79 -7.64 6.86
C VAL A 318 11.81 -6.62 6.29
N VAL A 319 12.31 -5.49 5.89
CA VAL A 319 11.56 -4.42 5.20
C VAL A 319 11.66 -4.59 3.69
#